data_17c9198a21dd052db198fec407521a71
#
_entry.id   17c9198a21dd052db198fec407521a71
#
_cell.length_a   1.000
_cell.length_b   1.000
_cell.length_c   1.000
_cell.angle_alpha   90.00
_cell.angle_beta   90.00
_cell.angle_gamma   90.00
#
_symmetry.space_group_name_H-M   'P 1'
#
loop_
_entity.id
_entity.type
_entity.pdbx_description
1 polymer ?
#
loop_
_entity_poly.entity_id
_entity_poly.type
_entity_poly.pdbx_seq_one_letter_code
_entity_poly.pdbx_strand_id
1 'polypeptide(L)'
;MKSLTRTHRLLGLTTAVAATVALTGCAGENAEASAETLNVDFATYNPLSLIIKDQGWLEETLEDEGVEVNWLQSAGSNKANEGLRSEALHVGSTAGSAALLARANGTPIKTIAMYSQPEWSAIVTPEGSDIASVEDLRGKKIAATKGTDPYFFLVQTLQEHGMTIDDVTVENLQHADGWSALNNGSVDAWAGLDPIMAGAEEEGAELMYRNLDFNTYGFLNATEDFLENEPELAQTVIDAYQKAREWAAENPEETAEILADVAGLEEPIANKVILERSNLDVDPVPGDAQRSVLEAVGPIFVEIGDVSDQESIDEALETLFDPSFAENADSSTITESS
;
A
#
# COMPACT_ATOMS: atom_id res chain seq x y z
N MET A 1 45.91 36.05 -42.30
CA MET A 1 45.79 36.37 -43.73
C MET A 1 44.33 36.24 -44.08
N LYS A 2 43.69 37.40 -44.26
CA LYS A 2 43.07 37.93 -45.49
C LYS A 2 41.93 37.00 -45.97
N SER A 3 40.68 37.39 -46.26
CA SER A 3 40.07 38.69 -46.57
C SER A 3 38.60 38.36 -46.93
N LEU A 4 37.63 39.08 -46.34
CA LEU A 4 36.79 40.09 -46.99
C LEU A 4 35.92 39.66 -48.16
N THR A 5 34.66 39.80 -48.01
CA THR A 5 33.62 40.73 -48.55
C THR A 5 32.80 40.07 -49.68
N ARG A 6 31.49 40.27 -49.89
CA ARG A 6 30.67 41.49 -49.97
C ARG A 6 29.20 41.16 -50.26
N THR A 7 28.34 41.82 -49.56
CA THR A 7 27.01 42.33 -49.88
C THR A 7 26.52 42.29 -51.32
N HIS A 8 25.24 41.94 -51.55
CA HIS A 8 24.31 42.68 -52.40
C HIS A 8 22.86 42.63 -51.94
N ARG A 9 22.33 43.82 -51.68
CA ARG A 9 20.91 44.13 -51.55
C ARG A 9 20.27 44.13 -52.92
N LEU A 10 19.03 43.63 -53.05
CA LEU A 10 18.10 44.16 -54.07
C LEU A 10 16.68 44.18 -53.47
N LEU A 11 16.10 45.37 -53.52
CA LEU A 11 14.71 45.71 -53.25
C LEU A 11 13.85 45.27 -54.43
N GLY A 12 12.60 44.91 -54.14
CA GLY A 12 11.55 44.72 -55.18
C GLY A 12 10.20 44.48 -54.53
N LEU A 13 9.51 45.42 -54.36
CA LEU A 13 8.18 46.05 -54.44
C LEU A 13 7.00 45.07 -54.66
N THR A 14 6.10 45.07 -53.69
CA THR A 14 4.61 45.09 -53.71
C THR A 14 3.80 44.37 -54.75
N THR A 15 2.90 43.49 -54.29
CA THR A 15 1.47 43.60 -54.67
C THR A 15 0.58 42.95 -53.60
N ALA A 16 -0.34 43.74 -53.06
CA ALA A 16 -1.40 43.30 -52.18
C ALA A 16 -2.51 42.64 -52.99
N VAL A 17 -2.86 41.41 -52.65
CA VAL A 17 -4.13 40.81 -53.08
C VAL A 17 -4.91 40.46 -51.80
N ALA A 18 -5.96 41.19 -51.58
CA ALA A 18 -6.97 40.87 -50.56
C ALA A 18 -7.80 39.68 -51.06
N ALA A 19 -7.61 38.53 -50.42
CA ALA A 19 -8.52 37.39 -50.55
C ALA A 19 -9.31 37.27 -49.28
N THR A 20 -10.58 37.65 -49.34
CA THR A 20 -11.61 37.31 -48.34
C THR A 20 -11.82 35.83 -48.36
N VAL A 21 -11.34 35.12 -47.36
CA VAL A 21 -11.71 33.73 -47.10
C VAL A 21 -12.81 33.71 -46.05
N ALA A 22 -13.98 33.23 -46.47
CA ALA A 22 -15.12 32.93 -45.65
C ALA A 22 -14.71 31.92 -44.54
N LEU A 23 -14.97 32.27 -43.28
CA LEU A 23 -14.96 31.30 -42.17
C LEU A 23 -16.17 30.36 -42.36
N THR A 24 -15.91 29.20 -42.95
CA THR A 24 -16.74 28.03 -42.74
C THR A 24 -16.29 27.44 -41.41
N GLY A 25 -17.17 27.48 -40.41
CA GLY A 25 -16.97 26.81 -39.14
C GLY A 25 -16.75 25.32 -39.37
N CYS A 26 -15.59 24.84 -39.03
CA CYS A 26 -15.40 23.42 -38.76
C CYS A 26 -16.06 23.12 -37.43
N ALA A 27 -17.11 22.32 -37.54
CA ALA A 27 -17.73 21.63 -36.45
C ALA A 27 -16.69 20.82 -35.69
N GLY A 28 -16.87 20.76 -34.36
CA GLY A 28 -16.08 20.08 -33.38
C GLY A 28 -15.32 18.83 -33.84
N GLU A 29 -14.03 18.90 -33.73
CA GLU A 29 -13.29 17.74 -33.28
C GLU A 29 -13.86 17.43 -31.90
N ASN A 30 -14.58 16.32 -31.83
CA ASN A 30 -14.75 15.63 -30.58
C ASN A 30 -13.32 15.33 -30.14
N ALA A 31 -12.78 16.08 -29.19
CA ALA A 31 -11.74 15.54 -28.34
C ALA A 31 -12.39 14.26 -27.78
N GLU A 32 -11.93 13.10 -28.20
CA GLU A 32 -12.15 11.88 -27.47
C GLU A 32 -11.66 12.24 -26.06
N ALA A 33 -12.58 12.32 -25.10
CA ALA A 33 -12.22 12.44 -23.70
C ALA A 33 -11.25 11.29 -23.47
N SER A 34 -10.02 11.59 -23.05
CA SER A 34 -9.11 10.54 -22.60
C SER A 34 -9.86 9.78 -21.52
N ALA A 35 -9.95 8.46 -21.64
CA ALA A 35 -10.57 7.65 -20.62
C ALA A 35 -9.96 8.03 -19.28
N GLU A 36 -10.80 8.29 -18.29
CA GLU A 36 -10.37 8.52 -16.93
C GLU A 36 -9.72 7.23 -16.43
N THR A 37 -8.62 7.34 -15.68
CA THR A 37 -7.88 6.16 -15.21
C THR A 37 -7.95 6.10 -13.70
N LEU A 38 -8.48 5.01 -13.16
CA LEU A 38 -8.43 4.68 -11.74
C LEU A 38 -7.16 3.87 -11.45
N ASN A 39 -6.21 4.47 -10.72
CA ASN A 39 -4.99 3.79 -10.29
C ASN A 39 -5.16 3.23 -8.88
N VAL A 40 -5.22 1.92 -8.73
CA VAL A 40 -5.37 1.22 -7.45
C VAL A 40 -4.26 0.19 -7.25
N ASP A 41 -3.91 -0.10 -6.00
CA ASP A 41 -2.95 -1.15 -5.74
C ASP A 41 -3.61 -2.52 -5.53
N PHE A 42 -2.80 -3.56 -5.72
CA PHE A 42 -3.06 -4.88 -5.18
C PHE A 42 -1.80 -5.37 -4.43
N ALA A 43 -2.00 -6.15 -3.37
CA ALA A 43 -0.91 -6.63 -2.55
C ALA A 43 -1.21 -8.00 -1.96
N THR A 44 -0.21 -8.87 -1.89
CA THR A 44 -0.36 -10.20 -1.31
C THR A 44 -0.68 -10.19 0.20
N TYR A 45 -0.44 -9.06 0.87
CA TYR A 45 -0.85 -8.82 2.25
C TYR A 45 -2.25 -8.20 2.39
N ASN A 46 -2.93 -7.91 1.28
CA ASN A 46 -4.32 -7.43 1.23
C ASN A 46 -5.18 -8.38 0.37
N PRO A 47 -5.69 -9.47 0.94
CA PRO A 47 -6.47 -10.46 0.19
C PRO A 47 -7.69 -9.89 -0.53
N LEU A 48 -8.36 -8.87 0.03
CA LEU A 48 -9.53 -8.26 -0.61
C LEU A 48 -9.18 -7.61 -1.95
N SER A 49 -8.01 -6.99 -2.07
CA SER A 49 -7.54 -6.42 -3.34
C SER A 49 -7.31 -7.49 -4.41
N LEU A 50 -6.88 -8.69 -3.99
CA LEU A 50 -6.67 -9.82 -4.89
C LEU A 50 -8.00 -10.35 -5.43
N ILE A 51 -9.01 -10.47 -4.56
CA ILE A 51 -10.36 -10.89 -4.95
C ILE A 51 -10.96 -9.91 -5.96
N ILE A 52 -10.95 -8.60 -5.65
CA ILE A 52 -11.52 -7.57 -6.54
C ILE A 52 -10.89 -7.65 -7.93
N LYS A 53 -9.56 -7.78 -7.96
CA LYS A 53 -8.79 -7.86 -9.20
C LYS A 53 -9.04 -9.17 -9.96
N ASP A 54 -9.09 -10.31 -9.28
CA ASP A 54 -9.33 -11.63 -9.88
C ASP A 54 -10.72 -11.71 -10.50
N GLN A 55 -11.71 -11.20 -9.80
CA GLN A 55 -13.10 -11.18 -10.23
C GLN A 55 -13.42 -10.11 -11.29
N GLY A 56 -12.53 -9.13 -11.52
CA GLY A 56 -12.71 -8.06 -12.49
C GLY A 56 -13.83 -7.08 -12.15
N TRP A 57 -14.23 -6.98 -10.89
CA TRP A 57 -15.42 -6.23 -10.49
C TRP A 57 -15.34 -4.72 -10.73
N LEU A 58 -14.17 -4.12 -10.53
CA LEU A 58 -14.01 -2.68 -10.80
C LEU A 58 -14.05 -2.40 -12.30
N GLU A 59 -13.38 -3.24 -13.11
CA GLU A 59 -13.37 -3.11 -14.55
C GLU A 59 -14.78 -3.19 -15.15
N GLU A 60 -15.57 -4.17 -14.70
CA GLU A 60 -16.96 -4.33 -15.20
C GLU A 60 -17.90 -3.23 -14.72
N THR A 61 -17.79 -2.84 -13.46
CA THR A 61 -18.63 -1.78 -12.89
C THR A 61 -18.39 -0.45 -13.60
N LEU A 62 -17.13 -0.15 -13.97
CA LEU A 62 -16.71 1.13 -14.54
C LEU A 62 -16.68 1.14 -16.09
N GLU A 63 -16.98 0.01 -16.77
CA GLU A 63 -16.94 -0.08 -18.24
C GLU A 63 -17.87 0.94 -18.91
N ASP A 64 -19.11 1.05 -18.45
CA ASP A 64 -20.12 1.96 -19.02
C ASP A 64 -19.77 3.44 -18.77
N GLU A 65 -18.97 3.75 -17.77
CA GLU A 65 -18.49 5.10 -17.46
C GLU A 65 -17.23 5.46 -18.25
N GLY A 66 -16.60 4.49 -18.90
CA GLY A 66 -15.39 4.67 -19.69
C GLY A 66 -14.13 4.90 -18.84
N VAL A 67 -14.14 4.47 -17.59
CA VAL A 67 -12.97 4.52 -16.68
C VAL A 67 -12.12 3.28 -16.86
N GLU A 68 -10.81 3.47 -17.07
CA GLU A 68 -9.83 2.39 -17.15
C GLU A 68 -9.26 2.08 -15.76
N VAL A 69 -9.33 0.82 -15.31
CA VAL A 69 -8.73 0.40 -14.04
C VAL A 69 -7.29 -0.05 -14.26
N ASN A 70 -6.35 0.62 -13.59
CA ASN A 70 -4.92 0.31 -13.66
C ASN A 70 -4.45 -0.24 -12.31
N TRP A 71 -4.06 -1.52 -12.28
CA TRP A 71 -3.60 -2.20 -11.09
C TRP A 71 -2.07 -2.13 -10.97
N LEU A 72 -1.59 -1.62 -9.82
CA LEU A 72 -0.17 -1.58 -9.48
C LEU A 72 0.12 -2.49 -8.28
N GLN A 73 1.15 -3.31 -8.38
CA GLN A 73 1.53 -4.19 -7.26
C GLN A 73 2.32 -3.42 -6.20
N SER A 74 1.84 -3.45 -4.96
CA SER A 74 2.56 -2.95 -3.79
C SER A 74 3.29 -4.10 -3.08
N ALA A 75 4.62 -4.06 -3.07
CA ALA A 75 5.46 -5.08 -2.42
C ALA A 75 5.64 -4.86 -0.91
N GLY A 76 4.92 -3.91 -0.32
CA GLY A 76 4.91 -3.52 1.08
C GLY A 76 4.34 -2.13 1.25
N SER A 77 3.92 -1.78 2.45
CA SER A 77 3.31 -0.47 2.78
C SER A 77 4.19 0.73 2.38
N ASN A 78 5.51 0.59 2.44
CA ASN A 78 6.44 1.62 1.98
C ASN A 78 6.28 1.91 0.47
N LYS A 79 6.00 0.88 -0.34
CA LYS A 79 5.78 1.03 -1.79
C LYS A 79 4.41 1.62 -2.10
N ALA A 80 3.38 1.20 -1.38
CA ALA A 80 2.06 1.83 -1.48
C ALA A 80 2.14 3.33 -1.14
N ASN A 81 2.83 3.70 -0.05
CA ASN A 81 3.03 5.09 0.33
C ASN A 81 3.87 5.91 -0.68
N GLU A 82 4.86 5.30 -1.34
CA GLU A 82 5.58 5.94 -2.45
C GLU A 82 4.63 6.25 -3.62
N GLY A 83 3.74 5.30 -3.98
CA GLY A 83 2.73 5.45 -5.01
C GLY A 83 1.71 6.56 -4.68
N LEU A 84 1.16 6.54 -3.46
CA LEU A 84 0.21 7.55 -2.99
C LEU A 84 0.85 8.96 -2.96
N ARG A 85 2.06 9.10 -2.42
CA ARG A 85 2.77 10.37 -2.34
C ARG A 85 3.13 10.95 -3.70
N SER A 86 3.38 10.11 -4.69
CA SER A 86 3.72 10.51 -6.07
C SER A 86 2.50 10.60 -6.97
N GLU A 87 1.29 10.37 -6.43
CA GLU A 87 0.02 10.35 -7.17
C GLU A 87 -0.01 9.29 -8.29
N ALA A 88 0.91 8.30 -8.25
CA ALA A 88 0.86 7.14 -9.11
C ALA A 88 -0.25 6.16 -8.71
N LEU A 89 -0.70 6.24 -7.45
CA LEU A 89 -1.86 5.55 -6.90
C LEU A 89 -2.88 6.57 -6.40
N HIS A 90 -4.14 6.36 -6.70
CA HIS A 90 -5.27 7.06 -6.10
C HIS A 90 -5.66 6.41 -4.78
N VAL A 91 -5.69 5.07 -4.75
CA VAL A 91 -6.00 4.25 -3.58
C VAL A 91 -4.92 3.19 -3.41
N GLY A 92 -4.46 3.03 -2.17
CA GLY A 92 -3.40 2.07 -1.83
C GLY A 92 -3.56 1.47 -0.44
N SER A 93 -3.13 0.22 -0.29
CA SER A 93 -3.24 -0.56 0.93
C SER A 93 -1.95 -0.52 1.75
N THR A 94 -2.06 -0.20 3.04
CA THR A 94 -0.91 -0.16 3.96
C THR A 94 -1.25 -0.77 5.31
N ALA A 95 -0.23 -0.96 6.15
CA ALA A 95 -0.44 -1.08 7.59
C ALA A 95 -0.79 0.28 8.19
N GLY A 96 -1.49 0.28 9.31
CA GLY A 96 -1.87 1.51 10.01
C GLY A 96 -0.67 2.35 10.47
N SER A 97 0.38 1.71 10.99
CA SER A 97 1.63 2.38 11.36
C SER A 97 2.26 3.12 10.18
N ALA A 98 2.26 2.49 9.00
CA ALA A 98 2.81 3.10 7.78
C ALA A 98 1.95 4.26 7.25
N ALA A 99 0.62 4.18 7.39
CA ALA A 99 -0.29 5.28 7.04
C ALA A 99 -0.05 6.50 7.96
N LEU A 100 0.03 6.27 9.28
CA LEU A 100 0.34 7.33 10.26
C LEU A 100 1.68 7.99 9.96
N LEU A 101 2.72 7.19 9.70
CA LEU A 101 4.05 7.70 9.35
C LEU A 101 4.00 8.57 8.08
N ALA A 102 3.32 8.12 7.04
CA ALA A 102 3.18 8.87 5.79
C ALA A 102 2.44 10.20 6.02
N ARG A 103 1.32 10.18 6.75
CA ARG A 103 0.53 11.36 7.08
C ARG A 103 1.33 12.35 7.92
N ALA A 104 2.02 11.90 8.98
CA ALA A 104 2.84 12.74 9.85
C ALA A 104 4.02 13.40 9.11
N ASN A 105 4.50 12.77 8.03
CA ASN A 105 5.52 13.33 7.14
C ASN A 105 4.91 14.13 5.96
N GLY A 106 3.62 14.48 6.03
CA GLY A 106 2.96 15.40 5.11
C GLY A 106 2.45 14.79 3.80
N THR A 107 2.33 13.46 3.71
CA THR A 107 1.65 12.83 2.56
C THR A 107 0.14 13.10 2.68
N PRO A 108 -0.50 13.72 1.65
CA PRO A 108 -1.91 14.11 1.71
C PRO A 108 -2.83 12.91 1.44
N ILE A 109 -2.97 12.02 2.44
CA ILE A 109 -3.79 10.81 2.37
C ILE A 109 -4.82 10.78 3.50
N LYS A 110 -5.92 10.09 3.24
CA LYS A 110 -6.93 9.71 4.23
C LYS A 110 -7.07 8.19 4.25
N THR A 111 -7.27 7.62 5.44
CA THR A 111 -7.72 6.24 5.59
C THR A 111 -9.23 6.21 5.48
N ILE A 112 -9.74 5.54 4.46
CA ILE A 112 -11.16 5.51 4.08
C ILE A 112 -11.86 4.19 4.42
N ALA A 113 -11.10 3.12 4.67
CA ALA A 113 -11.61 1.84 5.17
C ALA A 113 -10.52 0.98 5.83
N MET A 114 -10.95 -0.02 6.62
CA MET A 114 -10.13 -1.13 7.10
C MET A 114 -10.35 -2.34 6.22
N TYR A 115 -9.29 -3.05 5.80
CA TYR A 115 -9.46 -4.31 5.09
C TYR A 115 -9.22 -5.55 5.97
N SER A 116 -8.43 -5.44 7.05
CA SER A 116 -8.12 -6.58 7.93
C SER A 116 -7.56 -6.14 9.30
N GLN A 117 -7.52 -7.10 10.26
CA GLN A 117 -6.74 -7.02 11.50
C GLN A 117 -5.82 -8.24 11.60
N PRO A 118 -4.72 -8.26 10.82
CA PRO A 118 -3.93 -9.47 10.67
C PRO A 118 -2.89 -9.66 11.76
N GLU A 119 -2.44 -10.91 11.94
CA GLU A 119 -1.21 -11.26 12.63
C GLU A 119 -0.11 -11.56 11.59
N TRP A 120 0.31 -10.54 10.88
CA TRP A 120 1.19 -10.66 9.72
C TRP A 120 2.68 -10.45 9.98
N SER A 121 3.07 -10.08 11.21
CA SER A 121 4.46 -9.82 11.55
C SER A 121 4.95 -10.69 12.72
N ALA A 122 6.18 -11.15 12.62
CA ALA A 122 6.90 -11.83 13.69
C ALA A 122 8.43 -11.61 13.54
N ILE A 123 9.18 -11.89 14.60
CA ILE A 123 10.63 -12.06 14.50
C ILE A 123 10.92 -13.50 14.12
N VAL A 124 11.58 -13.68 12.99
CA VAL A 124 11.87 -14.95 12.36
C VAL A 124 13.34 -15.27 12.47
N THR A 125 13.68 -16.51 12.84
CA THR A 125 15.04 -17.02 12.91
C THR A 125 15.19 -18.29 12.06
N PRO A 126 16.40 -18.65 11.62
CA PRO A 126 16.60 -19.91 10.91
C PRO A 126 16.37 -21.11 11.84
N GLU A 127 16.06 -22.28 11.28
CA GLU A 127 15.97 -23.55 12.00
C GLU A 127 17.21 -23.79 12.87
N GLY A 128 16.99 -24.13 14.14
CA GLY A 128 18.07 -24.43 15.08
C GLY A 128 18.96 -23.24 15.44
N SER A 129 18.47 -22.02 15.30
CA SER A 129 19.17 -20.81 15.73
C SER A 129 19.49 -20.82 17.24
N ASP A 130 20.65 -20.26 17.62
CA ASP A 130 20.98 -20.01 19.02
C ASP A 130 20.20 -18.82 19.63
N ILE A 131 19.42 -18.10 18.84
CA ILE A 131 18.57 -16.98 19.29
C ILE A 131 17.26 -17.58 19.81
N ALA A 132 17.15 -17.70 21.14
CA ALA A 132 16.00 -18.30 21.82
C ALA A 132 15.09 -17.27 22.50
N SER A 133 15.56 -16.02 22.65
CA SER A 133 14.81 -14.91 23.29
C SER A 133 15.10 -13.60 22.56
N VAL A 134 14.28 -12.56 22.83
CA VAL A 134 14.46 -11.23 22.26
C VAL A 134 15.78 -10.61 22.71
N GLU A 135 16.23 -10.88 23.93
CA GLU A 135 17.49 -10.38 24.47
C GLU A 135 18.72 -10.92 23.71
N ASP A 136 18.61 -12.09 23.08
CA ASP A 136 19.67 -12.69 22.25
C ASP A 136 19.87 -11.95 20.92
N LEU A 137 18.92 -11.08 20.54
CA LEU A 137 19.06 -10.20 19.38
C LEU A 137 20.11 -9.11 19.56
N ARG A 138 20.59 -8.85 20.79
CA ARG A 138 21.60 -7.83 21.04
C ARG A 138 22.87 -8.04 20.23
N GLY A 139 23.22 -7.02 19.44
CA GLY A 139 24.38 -7.04 18.53
C GLY A 139 24.19 -7.87 17.26
N LYS A 140 23.00 -8.41 17.03
CA LYS A 140 22.66 -9.18 15.83
C LYS A 140 22.30 -8.29 14.65
N LYS A 141 22.40 -8.86 13.45
CA LYS A 141 21.91 -8.26 12.21
C LYS A 141 20.50 -8.74 11.93
N ILE A 142 19.57 -7.82 11.77
CA ILE A 142 18.16 -8.13 11.56
C ILE A 142 17.71 -7.46 10.26
N ALA A 143 17.19 -8.24 9.31
CA ALA A 143 16.53 -7.68 8.14
C ALA A 143 15.15 -7.14 8.55
N ALA A 144 14.84 -5.91 8.16
CA ALA A 144 13.52 -5.32 8.33
C ALA A 144 13.28 -4.23 7.27
N THR A 145 12.06 -4.14 6.75
CA THR A 145 11.70 -3.13 5.75
C THR A 145 11.23 -1.86 6.46
N LYS A 146 12.05 -0.81 6.46
CA LYS A 146 11.68 0.48 7.06
C LYS A 146 10.42 1.06 6.43
N GLY A 147 9.57 1.67 7.26
CA GLY A 147 8.30 2.26 6.83
C GLY A 147 7.19 1.22 6.62
N THR A 148 7.30 0.04 7.24
CA THR A 148 6.30 -1.04 7.23
C THR A 148 6.08 -1.58 8.63
N ASP A 149 4.96 -2.26 8.85
CA ASP A 149 4.60 -2.85 10.16
C ASP A 149 5.69 -3.77 10.73
N PRO A 150 6.33 -4.68 9.98
CA PRO A 150 7.41 -5.50 10.51
C PRO A 150 8.58 -4.72 11.13
N TYR A 151 8.93 -3.57 10.57
CA TYR A 151 9.96 -2.72 11.18
C TYR A 151 9.51 -2.15 12.52
N PHE A 152 8.27 -1.66 12.61
CA PHE A 152 7.73 -1.13 13.86
C PHE A 152 7.43 -2.24 14.87
N PHE A 153 7.05 -3.42 14.41
CA PHE A 153 6.95 -4.63 15.23
C PHE A 153 8.31 -4.95 15.90
N LEU A 154 9.41 -4.91 15.13
CA LEU A 154 10.76 -5.10 15.69
C LEU A 154 11.08 -4.05 16.76
N VAL A 155 10.81 -2.75 16.49
CA VAL A 155 11.10 -1.68 17.44
C VAL A 155 10.31 -1.88 18.74
N GLN A 156 9.02 -2.16 18.66
CA GLN A 156 8.16 -2.44 19.83
C GLN A 156 8.64 -3.68 20.59
N THR A 157 9.00 -4.76 19.89
CA THR A 157 9.56 -5.98 20.49
C THR A 157 10.81 -5.70 21.30
N LEU A 158 11.74 -4.92 20.75
CA LEU A 158 12.96 -4.54 21.45
C LEU A 158 12.66 -3.70 22.70
N GLN A 159 11.78 -2.70 22.60
CA GLN A 159 11.40 -1.83 23.70
C GLN A 159 10.73 -2.58 24.86
N GLU A 160 9.81 -3.51 24.56
CA GLU A 160 9.16 -4.34 25.58
C GLU A 160 10.18 -5.15 26.41
N HIS A 161 11.30 -5.52 25.77
CA HIS A 161 12.38 -6.29 26.43
C HIS A 161 13.55 -5.41 26.90
N GLY A 162 13.33 -4.10 27.08
CA GLY A 162 14.34 -3.17 27.60
C GLY A 162 15.54 -2.95 26.67
N MET A 163 15.33 -3.11 25.39
CA MET A 163 16.30 -2.85 24.33
C MET A 163 15.83 -1.67 23.46
N THR A 164 16.72 -1.18 22.62
CA THR A 164 16.42 -0.15 21.63
C THR A 164 16.89 -0.60 20.27
N ILE A 165 16.49 0.13 19.21
CA ILE A 165 16.93 -0.17 17.85
C ILE A 165 18.44 -0.04 17.66
N ASP A 166 19.13 0.72 18.53
CA ASP A 166 20.59 0.87 18.53
C ASP A 166 21.32 -0.38 19.10
N ASP A 167 20.60 -1.26 19.78
CA ASP A 167 21.16 -2.52 20.32
C ASP A 167 21.34 -3.60 19.23
N VAL A 168 20.80 -3.36 18.03
CA VAL A 168 20.84 -4.29 16.87
C VAL A 168 21.34 -3.57 15.63
N THR A 169 21.70 -4.34 14.59
CA THR A 169 22.02 -3.76 13.27
C THR A 169 20.87 -4.07 12.32
N VAL A 170 20.11 -3.05 11.92
CA VAL A 170 19.01 -3.22 10.96
C VAL A 170 19.53 -3.12 9.53
N GLU A 171 19.35 -4.17 8.77
CA GLU A 171 19.55 -4.21 7.33
C GLU A 171 18.19 -3.90 6.66
N ASN A 172 18.08 -2.70 6.04
CA ASN A 172 16.86 -2.27 5.39
C ASN A 172 16.69 -2.96 4.03
N LEU A 173 15.99 -4.09 4.03
CA LEU A 173 15.74 -4.92 2.85
C LEU A 173 14.23 -5.04 2.62
N GLN A 174 13.79 -5.17 1.36
CA GLN A 174 12.40 -5.53 1.07
C GLN A 174 12.09 -6.93 1.63
N HIS A 175 10.83 -7.22 1.91
CA HIS A 175 10.43 -8.44 2.64
C HIS A 175 10.98 -9.73 2.02
N ALA A 176 10.88 -9.90 0.70
CA ALA A 176 11.42 -11.07 0.00
C ALA A 176 12.96 -11.13 0.05
N ASP A 177 13.64 -9.98 -0.03
CA ASP A 177 15.10 -9.88 0.10
C ASP A 177 15.52 -10.16 1.55
N GLY A 178 14.71 -9.74 2.54
CA GLY A 178 14.89 -10.03 3.96
C GLY A 178 14.85 -11.52 4.25
N TRP A 179 13.84 -12.24 3.73
CA TRP A 179 13.80 -13.70 3.79
C TRP A 179 15.02 -14.33 3.13
N SER A 180 15.37 -13.91 1.91
CA SER A 180 16.55 -14.41 1.21
C SER A 180 17.84 -14.21 2.01
N ALA A 181 17.98 -13.06 2.68
CA ALA A 181 19.14 -12.74 3.52
C ALA A 181 19.20 -13.64 4.78
N LEU A 182 18.07 -13.95 5.40
CA LEU A 182 17.97 -14.89 6.52
C LEU A 182 18.35 -16.30 6.07
N ASN A 183 17.74 -16.79 4.99
CA ASN A 183 17.93 -18.15 4.48
C ASN A 183 19.38 -18.42 4.05
N ASN A 184 20.09 -17.41 3.55
CA ASN A 184 21.51 -17.56 3.19
C ASN A 184 22.50 -17.20 4.31
N GLY A 185 22.04 -16.84 5.50
CA GLY A 185 22.86 -16.51 6.67
C GLY A 185 23.55 -15.14 6.62
N SER A 186 23.09 -14.20 5.77
CA SER A 186 23.61 -12.84 5.71
C SER A 186 23.13 -11.97 6.87
N VAL A 187 22.00 -12.31 7.46
CA VAL A 187 21.43 -11.75 8.69
C VAL A 187 21.11 -12.86 9.69
N ASP A 188 21.01 -12.50 10.96
CA ASP A 188 20.77 -13.44 12.07
C ASP A 188 19.27 -13.66 12.33
N ALA A 189 18.43 -12.64 12.04
CA ALA A 189 16.98 -12.67 12.18
C ALA A 189 16.32 -11.79 11.10
N TRP A 190 15.01 -11.94 10.94
CA TRP A 190 14.21 -11.16 10.02
C TRP A 190 12.89 -10.76 10.69
N ALA A 191 12.51 -9.48 10.60
CA ALA A 191 11.16 -9.03 10.89
C ALA A 191 10.28 -9.39 9.69
N GLY A 192 9.59 -10.52 9.81
CA GLY A 192 8.84 -11.17 8.74
C GLY A 192 7.53 -10.47 8.41
N LEU A 193 7.02 -10.72 7.20
CA LEU A 193 5.70 -10.33 6.75
C LEU A 193 5.06 -11.50 6.00
N ASP A 194 3.78 -11.81 6.33
CA ASP A 194 2.98 -12.74 5.55
C ASP A 194 2.63 -12.13 4.15
N PRO A 195 2.50 -12.97 3.13
CA PRO A 195 2.55 -14.44 3.15
C PRO A 195 3.98 -15.04 3.06
N ILE A 196 5.01 -14.23 2.85
CA ILE A 196 6.41 -14.69 2.73
C ILE A 196 6.85 -15.41 4.01
N MET A 197 6.42 -14.90 5.18
CA MET A 197 6.74 -15.48 6.48
C MET A 197 6.16 -16.90 6.64
N ALA A 198 4.92 -17.11 6.21
CA ALA A 198 4.31 -18.45 6.23
C ALA A 198 5.06 -19.42 5.31
N GLY A 199 5.53 -18.97 4.14
CA GLY A 199 6.40 -19.76 3.28
C GLY A 199 7.74 -20.10 3.93
N ALA A 200 8.35 -19.15 4.64
CA ALA A 200 9.59 -19.35 5.38
C ALA A 200 9.45 -20.43 6.47
N GLU A 201 8.31 -20.49 7.18
CA GLU A 201 8.03 -21.55 8.17
C GLU A 201 8.03 -22.94 7.53
N GLU A 202 7.44 -23.09 6.34
CA GLU A 202 7.44 -24.38 5.63
C GLU A 202 8.87 -24.79 5.17
N GLU A 203 9.75 -23.81 4.98
CA GLU A 203 11.18 -24.05 4.70
C GLU A 203 12.02 -24.28 5.98
N GLY A 204 11.39 -24.29 7.18
CA GLY A 204 12.00 -24.59 8.46
C GLY A 204 12.38 -23.38 9.30
N ALA A 205 12.05 -22.15 8.89
CA ALA A 205 12.25 -20.99 9.73
C ALA A 205 11.31 -21.02 10.95
N GLU A 206 11.76 -20.43 12.06
CA GLU A 206 11.02 -20.41 13.31
C GLU A 206 10.51 -18.99 13.61
N LEU A 207 9.22 -18.85 13.99
CA LEU A 207 8.68 -17.61 14.49
C LEU A 207 9.09 -17.45 15.97
N MET A 208 10.27 -16.92 16.20
CA MET A 208 10.90 -16.81 17.52
C MET A 208 10.10 -15.91 18.46
N TYR A 209 9.51 -14.81 17.97
CA TYR A 209 8.67 -13.93 18.76
C TYR A 209 7.44 -13.49 17.97
N ARG A 210 6.27 -13.59 18.61
CA ARG A 210 4.95 -13.17 18.09
C ARG A 210 4.24 -12.33 19.13
N ASN A 211 3.56 -11.28 18.69
CA ASN A 211 2.68 -10.47 19.55
C ASN A 211 1.61 -9.82 18.69
N LEU A 212 0.35 -10.24 18.84
CA LEU A 212 -0.76 -9.71 18.04
C LEU A 212 -0.94 -8.20 18.25
N ASP A 213 -0.74 -7.71 19.47
CA ASP A 213 -0.96 -6.31 19.84
C ASP A 213 0.04 -5.35 19.16
N PHE A 214 1.15 -5.88 18.60
CA PHE A 214 2.15 -5.08 17.87
C PHE A 214 1.90 -5.03 16.37
N ASN A 215 0.89 -5.76 15.88
CA ASN A 215 0.44 -5.65 14.50
C ASN A 215 -0.65 -4.57 14.42
N THR A 216 -0.50 -3.66 13.45
CA THR A 216 -1.54 -2.69 13.20
C THR A 216 -2.56 -3.23 12.17
N TYR A 217 -3.70 -2.56 12.05
CA TYR A 217 -4.73 -2.96 11.08
C TYR A 217 -4.25 -2.76 9.65
N GLY A 218 -4.89 -3.44 8.72
CA GLY A 218 -4.79 -3.16 7.29
C GLY A 218 -5.67 -1.97 6.90
N PHE A 219 -5.03 -0.88 6.45
CA PHE A 219 -5.65 0.40 6.10
C PHE A 219 -5.74 0.56 4.60
N LEU A 220 -6.91 0.93 4.11
CA LEU A 220 -7.09 1.41 2.74
C LEU A 220 -7.03 2.94 2.75
N ASN A 221 -6.05 3.48 2.05
CA ASN A 221 -5.81 4.92 2.01
C ASN A 221 -6.05 5.45 0.60
N ALA A 222 -6.57 6.69 0.52
CA ALA A 222 -6.69 7.43 -0.73
C ALA A 222 -6.04 8.80 -0.63
N THR A 223 -5.61 9.36 -1.76
CA THR A 223 -5.10 10.72 -1.80
C THR A 223 -6.23 11.73 -1.58
N GLU A 224 -5.95 12.83 -0.85
CA GLU A 224 -6.96 13.87 -0.60
C GLU A 224 -7.46 14.48 -1.92
N ASP A 225 -6.58 14.67 -2.92
CA ASP A 225 -6.95 15.18 -4.24
C ASP A 225 -7.97 14.26 -4.95
N PHE A 226 -7.76 12.95 -4.92
CA PHE A 226 -8.70 11.98 -5.49
C PHE A 226 -10.06 12.02 -4.77
N LEU A 227 -10.06 12.07 -3.44
CA LEU A 227 -11.31 12.13 -2.66
C LEU A 227 -12.10 13.42 -2.89
N GLU A 228 -11.42 14.56 -3.15
CA GLU A 228 -12.06 15.84 -3.42
C GLU A 228 -12.61 15.92 -4.86
N ASN A 229 -11.89 15.40 -5.84
CA ASN A 229 -12.24 15.54 -7.24
C ASN A 229 -13.12 14.42 -7.77
N GLU A 230 -12.94 13.16 -7.26
CA GLU A 230 -13.60 11.96 -7.74
C GLU A 230 -14.24 11.15 -6.60
N PRO A 231 -15.09 11.76 -5.74
CA PRO A 231 -15.65 11.08 -4.57
C PRO A 231 -16.56 9.90 -4.93
N GLU A 232 -17.25 9.94 -6.09
CA GLU A 232 -18.10 8.85 -6.55
C GLU A 232 -17.25 7.63 -6.95
N LEU A 233 -16.12 7.85 -7.62
CA LEU A 233 -15.19 6.79 -7.99
C LEU A 233 -14.49 6.19 -6.75
N ALA A 234 -14.16 7.03 -5.76
CA ALA A 234 -13.64 6.57 -4.47
C ALA A 234 -14.66 5.68 -3.73
N GLN A 235 -15.97 6.04 -3.77
CA GLN A 235 -17.04 5.23 -3.19
C GLN A 235 -17.15 3.87 -3.90
N THR A 236 -17.08 3.84 -5.23
CA THR A 236 -17.11 2.59 -6.01
C THR A 236 -15.98 1.62 -5.58
N VAL A 237 -14.78 2.15 -5.30
CA VAL A 237 -13.68 1.31 -4.76
C VAL A 237 -14.05 0.72 -3.40
N ILE A 238 -14.65 1.50 -2.51
CA ILE A 238 -15.06 1.03 -1.18
C ILE A 238 -16.19 0.01 -1.27
N ASP A 239 -17.14 0.20 -2.17
CA ASP A 239 -18.24 -0.74 -2.43
C ASP A 239 -17.69 -2.10 -2.93
N ALA A 240 -16.66 -2.07 -3.80
CA ALA A 240 -15.96 -3.27 -4.25
C ALA A 240 -15.23 -3.97 -3.09
N TYR A 241 -14.59 -3.22 -2.17
CA TYR A 241 -13.98 -3.79 -0.97
C TYR A 241 -15.01 -4.41 -0.03
N GLN A 242 -16.20 -3.79 0.12
CA GLN A 242 -17.30 -4.37 0.90
C GLN A 242 -17.78 -5.68 0.28
N LYS A 243 -17.94 -5.71 -1.06
CA LYS A 243 -18.30 -6.94 -1.78
C LYS A 243 -17.25 -8.03 -1.62
N ALA A 244 -15.96 -7.68 -1.72
CA ALA A 244 -14.86 -8.63 -1.55
C ALA A 244 -14.84 -9.23 -0.13
N ARG A 245 -15.15 -8.43 0.87
CA ARG A 245 -15.28 -8.90 2.27
C ARG A 245 -16.41 -9.92 2.42
N GLU A 246 -17.60 -9.61 1.89
CA GLU A 246 -18.74 -10.50 1.92
C GLU A 246 -18.45 -11.81 1.17
N TRP A 247 -17.85 -11.70 0.00
CA TRP A 247 -17.46 -12.85 -0.80
C TRP A 247 -16.39 -13.72 -0.09
N ALA A 248 -15.35 -13.11 0.51
CA ALA A 248 -14.33 -13.83 1.24
C ALA A 248 -14.86 -14.60 2.45
N ALA A 249 -15.87 -14.05 3.13
CA ALA A 249 -16.54 -14.72 4.25
C ALA A 249 -17.31 -15.97 3.79
N GLU A 250 -17.88 -15.96 2.59
CA GLU A 250 -18.62 -17.09 1.99
C GLU A 250 -17.67 -18.07 1.28
N ASN A 251 -16.50 -17.63 0.80
CA ASN A 251 -15.57 -18.40 -0.03
C ASN A 251 -14.12 -18.35 0.52
N PRO A 252 -13.89 -18.76 1.79
CA PRO A 252 -12.57 -18.61 2.41
C PRO A 252 -11.48 -19.49 1.76
N GLU A 253 -11.85 -20.69 1.26
CA GLU A 253 -10.92 -21.58 0.58
C GLU A 253 -10.52 -21.01 -0.79
N GLU A 254 -11.45 -20.46 -1.56
CA GLU A 254 -11.20 -19.81 -2.85
C GLU A 254 -10.38 -18.52 -2.67
N THR A 255 -10.58 -17.79 -1.56
CA THR A 255 -9.74 -16.64 -1.19
C THR A 255 -8.27 -17.09 -1.02
N ALA A 256 -8.04 -18.25 -0.41
CA ALA A 256 -6.70 -18.80 -0.25
C ALA A 256 -6.12 -19.28 -1.60
N GLU A 257 -6.92 -19.86 -2.48
CA GLU A 257 -6.48 -20.25 -3.83
C GLU A 257 -6.03 -19.02 -4.63
N ILE A 258 -6.79 -17.91 -4.60
CA ILE A 258 -6.39 -16.64 -5.27
C ILE A 258 -5.05 -16.14 -4.70
N LEU A 259 -4.87 -16.17 -3.38
CA LEU A 259 -3.59 -15.78 -2.77
C LEU A 259 -2.46 -16.70 -3.24
N ALA A 260 -2.68 -18.02 -3.26
CA ALA A 260 -1.70 -19.01 -3.69
C ALA A 260 -1.22 -18.72 -5.12
N ASP A 261 -2.15 -18.49 -6.03
CA ASP A 261 -1.86 -18.23 -7.45
C ASP A 261 -1.08 -16.91 -7.63
N VAL A 262 -1.51 -15.83 -6.98
CA VAL A 262 -0.86 -14.51 -7.13
C VAL A 262 0.52 -14.46 -6.47
N ALA A 263 0.67 -15.09 -5.31
CA ALA A 263 1.91 -15.10 -4.54
C ALA A 263 2.86 -16.25 -4.92
N GLY A 264 2.40 -17.22 -5.74
CA GLY A 264 3.18 -18.40 -6.12
C GLY A 264 3.44 -19.33 -4.94
N LEU A 265 2.45 -19.51 -4.06
CA LEU A 265 2.54 -20.31 -2.84
C LEU A 265 1.89 -21.68 -3.02
N GLU A 266 2.35 -22.66 -2.23
CA GLU A 266 1.61 -23.91 -2.04
C GLU A 266 0.29 -23.63 -1.29
N GLU A 267 -0.80 -24.29 -1.68
CA GLU A 267 -2.14 -24.12 -1.10
C GLU A 267 -2.17 -24.20 0.45
N PRO A 268 -1.45 -25.12 1.15
CA PRO A 268 -1.43 -25.14 2.60
C PRO A 268 -0.89 -23.86 3.25
N ILE A 269 0.06 -23.18 2.59
CA ILE A 269 0.66 -21.92 3.07
C ILE A 269 -0.37 -20.78 2.96
N ALA A 270 -1.01 -20.68 1.81
CA ALA A 270 -2.06 -19.69 1.57
C ALA A 270 -3.25 -19.87 2.52
N ASN A 271 -3.67 -21.12 2.76
CA ASN A 271 -4.70 -21.46 3.75
C ASN A 271 -4.32 -20.99 5.16
N LYS A 272 -3.08 -21.22 5.61
CA LYS A 272 -2.59 -20.72 6.91
C LYS A 272 -2.72 -19.20 7.01
N VAL A 273 -2.31 -18.48 5.96
CA VAL A 273 -2.39 -17.01 5.92
C VAL A 273 -3.84 -16.52 5.98
N ILE A 274 -4.71 -17.04 5.12
CA ILE A 274 -6.09 -16.56 5.01
C ILE A 274 -6.93 -16.98 6.22
N LEU A 275 -6.92 -18.28 6.58
CA LEU A 275 -7.84 -18.82 7.57
C LEU A 275 -7.40 -18.58 9.01
N GLU A 276 -6.07 -18.41 9.28
CA GLU A 276 -5.56 -18.31 10.64
C GLU A 276 -5.04 -16.91 10.99
N ARG A 277 -4.58 -16.09 10.01
CA ARG A 277 -3.81 -14.87 10.28
C ARG A 277 -4.37 -13.58 9.68
N SER A 278 -5.09 -13.64 8.57
CA SER A 278 -5.55 -12.42 7.88
C SER A 278 -6.64 -11.67 8.62
N ASN A 279 -7.55 -12.38 9.33
CA ASN A 279 -8.70 -11.80 10.03
C ASN A 279 -9.39 -10.70 9.19
N LEU A 280 -10.15 -11.14 8.18
CA LEU A 280 -10.89 -10.25 7.27
C LEU A 280 -12.26 -9.83 7.83
N ASP A 281 -12.74 -10.50 8.89
CA ASP A 281 -14.01 -10.19 9.58
C ASP A 281 -13.82 -9.06 10.60
N VAL A 282 -13.59 -7.84 10.09
CA VAL A 282 -13.43 -6.62 10.89
C VAL A 282 -14.43 -5.56 10.44
N ASP A 283 -14.80 -4.67 11.34
CA ASP A 283 -15.55 -3.47 11.00
C ASP A 283 -14.73 -2.63 10.01
N PRO A 284 -15.21 -2.37 8.78
CA PRO A 284 -14.47 -1.59 7.80
C PRO A 284 -14.37 -0.10 8.15
N VAL A 285 -15.18 0.40 9.09
CA VAL A 285 -15.23 1.81 9.45
C VAL A 285 -14.04 2.18 10.34
N PRO A 286 -13.13 3.08 9.89
CA PRO A 286 -12.05 3.56 10.73
C PRO A 286 -12.55 4.34 11.95
N GLY A 287 -12.00 4.03 13.14
CA GLY A 287 -12.51 4.61 14.37
C GLY A 287 -11.55 4.55 15.56
N ASP A 288 -12.12 4.60 16.78
CA ASP A 288 -11.37 4.70 18.04
C ASP A 288 -10.42 3.51 18.29
N ALA A 289 -10.80 2.31 17.84
CA ALA A 289 -9.95 1.12 18.02
C ALA A 289 -8.61 1.28 17.28
N GLN A 290 -8.65 1.71 16.03
CA GLN A 290 -7.47 1.95 15.20
C GLN A 290 -6.67 3.14 15.72
N ARG A 291 -7.37 4.23 16.11
CA ARG A 291 -6.73 5.39 16.73
C ARG A 291 -5.91 5.00 17.95
N SER A 292 -6.46 4.20 18.86
CA SER A 292 -5.78 3.78 20.10
C SER A 292 -4.49 2.99 19.81
N VAL A 293 -4.48 2.12 18.79
CA VAL A 293 -3.28 1.40 18.37
C VAL A 293 -2.23 2.38 17.83
N LEU A 294 -2.65 3.35 17.01
CA LEU A 294 -1.74 4.34 16.43
C LEU A 294 -1.19 5.34 17.47
N GLU A 295 -1.97 5.68 18.50
CA GLU A 295 -1.51 6.50 19.63
C GLU A 295 -0.37 5.82 20.40
N ALA A 296 -0.38 4.48 20.47
CA ALA A 296 0.71 3.73 21.11
C ALA A 296 1.98 3.69 20.24
N VAL A 297 1.83 3.62 18.91
CA VAL A 297 2.95 3.53 17.96
C VAL A 297 3.55 4.90 17.63
N GLY A 298 2.74 5.96 17.59
CA GLY A 298 3.17 7.32 17.19
C GLY A 298 4.42 7.85 17.88
N PRO A 299 4.52 7.81 19.24
CA PRO A 299 5.71 8.28 19.95
C PRO A 299 7.01 7.57 19.55
N ILE A 300 6.91 6.31 19.11
CA ILE A 300 8.06 5.52 18.65
C ILE A 300 8.70 6.18 17.42
N PHE A 301 7.90 6.71 16.49
CA PHE A 301 8.42 7.37 15.29
C PHE A 301 9.25 8.61 15.61
N VAL A 302 8.88 9.34 16.65
CA VAL A 302 9.65 10.50 17.14
C VAL A 302 10.95 10.04 17.81
N GLU A 303 10.88 8.99 18.65
CA GLU A 303 12.05 8.44 19.34
C GLU A 303 13.13 7.93 18.38
N ILE A 304 12.73 7.22 17.32
CA ILE A 304 13.66 6.69 16.29
C ILE A 304 14.04 7.73 15.22
N GLY A 305 13.44 8.92 15.25
CA GLY A 305 13.73 10.02 14.34
C GLY A 305 13.09 9.92 12.96
N ASP A 306 12.07 9.08 12.80
CA ASP A 306 11.31 8.94 11.54
C ASP A 306 10.27 10.06 11.37
N VAL A 307 9.85 10.71 12.47
CA VAL A 307 9.04 11.94 12.49
C VAL A 307 9.72 12.99 13.38
N SER A 308 9.61 14.25 13.02
CA SER A 308 10.37 15.35 13.66
C SER A 308 9.96 15.60 15.12
N ASP A 309 8.66 15.48 15.42
CA ASP A 309 8.09 15.86 16.72
C ASP A 309 6.71 15.22 16.94
N GLN A 310 6.25 15.26 18.18
CA GLN A 310 4.97 14.70 18.60
C GLN A 310 3.77 15.49 18.04
N GLU A 311 3.92 16.79 17.80
CA GLU A 311 2.83 17.63 17.24
C GLU A 311 2.43 17.12 15.86
N SER A 312 3.40 16.72 15.03
CA SER A 312 3.15 16.11 13.70
C SER A 312 2.38 14.78 13.81
N ILE A 313 2.65 13.97 14.82
CA ILE A 313 1.89 12.74 15.10
C ILE A 313 0.46 13.06 15.53
N ASP A 314 0.30 13.99 16.46
CA ASP A 314 -1.01 14.35 17.01
C ASP A 314 -1.91 14.93 15.89
N GLU A 315 -1.37 15.80 15.02
CA GLU A 315 -2.08 16.33 13.86
C GLU A 315 -2.44 15.22 12.85
N ALA A 316 -1.53 14.30 12.60
CA ALA A 316 -1.79 13.16 11.72
C ALA A 316 -2.93 12.28 12.27
N LEU A 317 -2.93 11.96 13.58
CA LEU A 317 -3.99 11.20 14.23
C LEU A 317 -5.36 11.88 14.17
N GLU A 318 -5.40 13.20 14.25
CA GLU A 318 -6.65 13.97 14.14
C GLU A 318 -7.19 14.00 12.71
N THR A 319 -6.31 13.92 11.71
CA THR A 319 -6.68 14.21 10.33
C THR A 319 -6.61 12.99 9.38
N LEU A 320 -6.10 11.86 9.82
CA LEU A 320 -5.88 10.67 8.98
C LEU A 320 -7.20 10.00 8.56
N PHE A 321 -8.20 9.90 9.44
CA PHE A 321 -9.39 9.10 9.19
C PHE A 321 -10.50 9.87 8.50
N ASP A 322 -11.10 9.24 7.48
CA ASP A 322 -12.38 9.62 6.89
C ASP A 322 -13.31 8.40 6.84
N PRO A 323 -14.16 8.22 7.86
CA PRO A 323 -15.03 7.05 7.94
C PRO A 323 -16.21 7.09 6.96
N SER A 324 -16.50 8.24 6.34
CA SER A 324 -17.72 8.46 5.59
C SER A 324 -17.89 7.51 4.41
N PHE A 325 -16.82 7.11 3.75
CA PHE A 325 -16.86 6.16 2.63
C PHE A 325 -17.25 4.76 3.11
N ALA A 326 -16.61 4.25 4.16
CA ALA A 326 -16.94 2.93 4.71
C ALA A 326 -18.33 2.89 5.36
N GLU A 327 -18.79 3.98 5.99
CA GLU A 327 -20.15 4.09 6.53
C GLU A 327 -21.25 4.03 5.45
N ASN A 328 -20.93 4.43 4.22
CA ASN A 328 -21.84 4.43 3.09
C ASN A 328 -21.61 3.27 2.10
N ALA A 329 -20.77 2.29 2.46
CA ALA A 329 -20.44 1.16 1.58
C ALA A 329 -21.71 0.33 1.22
N ASP A 330 -21.90 0.07 -0.07
CA ASP A 330 -23.00 -0.72 -0.62
C ASP A 330 -22.48 -1.71 -1.67
N SER A 331 -22.28 -2.96 -1.28
CA SER A 331 -21.81 -4.04 -2.18
C SER A 331 -22.72 -4.31 -3.37
N SER A 332 -24.02 -3.91 -3.28
CA SER A 332 -25.02 -4.15 -4.34
C SER A 332 -24.84 -3.28 -5.57
N THR A 333 -24.02 -2.22 -5.49
CA THR A 333 -23.69 -1.34 -6.62
C THR A 333 -22.67 -1.95 -7.57
N ILE A 334 -21.94 -2.97 -7.13
CA ILE A 334 -20.86 -3.60 -7.88
C ILE A 334 -21.38 -4.71 -8.78
N THR A 335 -21.11 -4.61 -10.07
CA THR A 335 -21.50 -5.58 -11.10
C THR A 335 -20.79 -6.93 -10.88
N GLU A 336 -21.50 -8.02 -11.12
CA GLU A 336 -20.92 -9.38 -11.14
C GLU A 336 -20.78 -9.86 -12.58
N SER A 337 -19.61 -10.45 -12.88
CA SER A 337 -19.43 -11.18 -14.12
C SER A 337 -20.46 -12.30 -14.25
N SER A 338 -21.15 -12.35 -15.36
CA SER A 338 -22.19 -13.36 -15.65
C SER A 338 -21.61 -14.62 -16.30
#